data_b73dde33f62277c47e002ac68ad07464
#
_entry.id   b73dde33f62277c47e002ac68ad07464
#
_cell.length_a   1.000
_cell.length_b   1.000
_cell.length_c   1.000
_cell.angle_alpha   90.00
_cell.angle_beta   90.00
_cell.angle_gamma   90.00
#
_symmetry.space_group_name_H-M   'P 1'
#
loop_
_entity.id
_entity.type
_entity.pdbx_description
1 polymer ?
#
loop_
_entity_poly.entity_id
_entity_poly.type
_entity_poly.pdbx_seq_one_letter_code
_entity_poly.pdbx_strand_id
1 'polypeptide(L)'
;FFSADQEGVMGKEYEEDGNETGKVKYEKLSKRALHCMYMAGIIGGMVVFAVIGAVNAFWLFPQDITVGKWISLALAVLTLLDIVAGPYFRYYRYRYSINDECIDIIEGYLFVKRSIVPIERIHKLQTAKGPFDQIFKVAKVIVTTGGGDVTLSFVEEEKAEQIAESLRRRINEIVKEQRSEDGRK
;
A
#
# COMPACT_ATOMS: atom_id res chain seq x y z
N PHE A 1 -15.62 41.78 22.72
CA PHE A 1 -16.31 40.49 22.91
C PHE A 1 -16.21 39.69 21.64
N PHE A 2 -15.09 39.04 21.48
CA PHE A 2 -14.88 38.06 20.43
C PHE A 2 -14.18 36.88 21.10
N SER A 3 -14.94 35.86 21.34
CA SER A 3 -14.43 34.65 21.99
C SER A 3 -14.79 33.42 21.16
N ALA A 4 -13.78 32.66 20.91
CA ALA A 4 -13.74 31.20 20.77
C ALA A 4 -14.87 30.50 19.99
N ASP A 5 -14.51 29.95 18.82
CA ASP A 5 -14.95 28.64 18.34
C ASP A 5 -14.34 28.37 16.96
N GLN A 6 -13.07 28.00 16.93
CA GLN A 6 -12.37 27.49 15.74
C GLN A 6 -11.59 26.20 16.07
N GLU A 7 -12.17 25.34 16.89
CA GLU A 7 -11.74 23.94 17.00
C GLU A 7 -12.90 23.05 16.56
N GLY A 8 -12.89 22.62 15.31
CA GLY A 8 -13.96 21.71 14.85
C GLY A 8 -14.06 21.47 13.37
N VAL A 9 -13.03 21.73 12.57
CA VAL A 9 -13.10 21.45 11.13
C VAL A 9 -11.84 20.72 10.64
N MET A 10 -11.57 19.53 11.20
CA MET A 10 -10.65 18.58 10.56
C MET A 10 -10.99 17.13 10.92
N GLY A 11 -12.20 16.75 10.59
CA GLY A 11 -12.73 15.41 10.76
C GLY A 11 -13.97 15.17 9.92
N LYS A 12 -14.02 15.72 8.70
CA LYS A 12 -15.03 15.26 7.76
C LYS A 12 -14.63 13.89 7.25
N GLU A 13 -15.14 12.91 7.94
CA GLU A 13 -15.49 11.59 7.51
C GLU A 13 -16.16 11.73 6.15
N TYR A 14 -15.47 11.29 5.08
CA TYR A 14 -16.13 11.11 3.79
C TYR A 14 -16.97 9.84 3.91
N GLU A 15 -18.18 10.01 4.45
CA GLU A 15 -19.30 9.15 4.20
C GLU A 15 -19.70 9.37 2.74
N GLU A 16 -19.14 8.64 1.82
CA GLU A 16 -19.60 8.60 0.46
C GLU A 16 -20.64 7.49 0.33
N ASP A 17 -21.86 8.00 0.29
CA ASP A 17 -23.11 7.45 -0.18
C ASP A 17 -22.95 6.36 -1.24
N GLY A 18 -23.47 5.20 -0.99
CA GLY A 18 -23.46 4.10 -1.95
C GLY A 18 -24.16 2.85 -1.48
N ASN A 19 -25.47 2.89 -1.49
CA ASN A 19 -26.37 1.72 -1.64
C ASN A 19 -26.27 0.61 -0.57
N GLU A 20 -27.41 0.38 0.04
CA GLU A 20 -27.73 -0.61 1.06
C GLU A 20 -27.38 -2.04 0.68
N THR A 21 -26.12 -2.44 0.86
CA THR A 21 -25.71 -3.84 0.97
C THR A 21 -24.42 -3.92 1.77
N GLY A 22 -24.54 -4.13 3.08
CA GLY A 22 -23.44 -4.48 3.97
C GLY A 22 -22.42 -3.34 4.19
N LYS A 23 -22.38 -2.76 5.40
CA LYS A 23 -21.35 -1.79 5.81
C LYS A 23 -19.96 -2.36 5.59
N VAL A 24 -19.33 -1.99 4.50
CA VAL A 24 -17.94 -2.35 4.18
C VAL A 24 -17.03 -1.67 5.19
N LYS A 25 -16.52 -2.42 6.13
CA LYS A 25 -15.59 -1.91 7.14
C LYS A 25 -14.18 -1.85 6.57
N TYR A 26 -13.74 -0.66 6.17
CA TYR A 26 -12.37 -0.45 5.75
C TYR A 26 -11.41 -0.42 6.96
N GLU A 27 -10.37 -1.21 6.88
CA GLU A 27 -9.28 -1.23 7.85
C GLU A 27 -8.11 -0.37 7.36
N LYS A 28 -7.47 0.33 8.31
CA LYS A 28 -6.25 1.11 8.07
C LYS A 28 -5.02 0.27 8.41
N LEU A 29 -3.90 0.57 7.77
CA LEU A 29 -2.62 -0.05 8.09
C LEU A 29 -2.17 0.29 9.53
N SER A 30 -1.37 -0.61 10.11
CA SER A 30 -0.77 -0.38 11.42
C SER A 30 0.37 0.63 11.35
N LYS A 31 0.73 1.22 12.51
CA LYS A 31 1.88 2.13 12.59
C LYS A 31 3.21 1.47 12.22
N ARG A 32 3.33 0.15 12.35
CA ARG A 32 4.52 -0.63 11.94
C ARG A 32 4.73 -0.57 10.43
N ALA A 33 3.65 -0.58 9.66
CA ALA A 33 3.70 -0.39 8.22
C ALA A 33 4.31 0.95 7.80
N LEU A 34 3.98 2.02 8.53
CA LEU A 34 4.55 3.35 8.30
C LEU A 34 6.07 3.35 8.47
N HIS A 35 6.58 2.75 9.55
CA HIS A 35 8.03 2.64 9.78
C HIS A 35 8.74 1.84 8.69
N CYS A 36 8.13 0.74 8.24
CA CYS A 36 8.65 -0.06 7.14
C CYS A 36 8.74 0.76 5.84
N MET A 37 7.70 1.54 5.53
CA MET A 37 7.67 2.43 4.36
C MET A 37 8.75 3.52 4.44
N TYR A 38 8.95 4.15 5.60
CA TYR A 38 10.01 5.14 5.80
C TYR A 38 11.40 4.55 5.64
N MET A 39 11.66 3.38 6.22
CA MET A 39 12.96 2.71 6.05
C MET A 39 13.26 2.38 4.58
N ALA A 40 12.28 1.85 3.86
CA ALA A 40 12.44 1.60 2.43
C ALA A 40 12.69 2.90 1.63
N GLY A 41 11.97 3.98 1.96
CA GLY A 41 12.15 5.30 1.36
C GLY A 41 13.53 5.90 1.63
N ILE A 42 14.03 5.81 2.87
CA ILE A 42 15.35 6.29 3.27
C ILE A 42 16.45 5.54 2.51
N ILE A 43 16.37 4.21 2.41
CA ILE A 43 17.37 3.42 1.70
C ILE A 43 17.36 3.73 0.22
N GLY A 44 16.17 3.81 -0.41
CA GLY A 44 16.04 4.23 -1.80
C GLY A 44 16.61 5.63 -2.03
N GLY A 45 16.30 6.57 -1.15
CA GLY A 45 16.83 7.93 -1.20
C GLY A 45 18.35 8.02 -1.05
N MET A 46 18.95 7.22 -0.15
CA MET A 46 20.41 7.15 0.00
C MET A 46 21.09 6.71 -1.30
N VAL A 47 20.52 5.74 -2.02
CA VAL A 47 21.04 5.32 -3.33
C VAL A 47 20.98 6.46 -4.34
N VAL A 48 19.84 7.17 -4.41
CA VAL A 48 19.68 8.32 -5.31
C VAL A 48 20.68 9.43 -4.95
N PHE A 49 20.85 9.75 -3.67
CA PHE A 49 21.85 10.74 -3.24
C PHE A 49 23.28 10.33 -3.56
N ALA A 50 23.62 9.05 -3.44
CA ALA A 50 24.92 8.54 -3.83
C ALA A 50 25.17 8.72 -5.34
N VAL A 51 24.17 8.45 -6.18
CA VAL A 51 24.25 8.65 -7.62
C VAL A 51 24.40 10.14 -7.96
N ILE A 52 23.58 11.02 -7.36
CA ILE A 52 23.68 12.48 -7.55
C ILE A 52 25.08 12.96 -7.14
N GLY A 53 25.60 12.50 -6.00
CA GLY A 53 26.93 12.84 -5.52
C GLY A 53 28.04 12.39 -6.47
N ALA A 54 27.96 11.16 -6.99
CA ALA A 54 28.92 10.64 -7.94
C ALA A 54 28.92 11.44 -9.25
N VAL A 55 27.73 11.76 -9.81
CA VAL A 55 27.62 12.58 -11.02
C VAL A 55 28.18 13.96 -10.80
N ASN A 56 27.91 14.58 -9.65
CA ASN A 56 28.51 15.88 -9.31
C ASN A 56 30.04 15.80 -9.22
N ALA A 57 30.57 14.82 -8.48
CA ALA A 57 32.01 14.71 -8.24
C ALA A 57 32.82 14.40 -9.53
N PHE A 58 32.31 13.51 -10.38
CA PHE A 58 33.05 13.02 -11.54
C PHE A 58 32.80 13.84 -12.81
N TRP A 59 31.68 14.49 -12.95
CA TRP A 59 31.30 15.16 -14.20
C TRP A 59 31.08 16.67 -14.05
N LEU A 60 30.24 17.13 -13.12
CA LEU A 60 29.84 18.53 -13.03
C LEU A 60 30.91 19.43 -12.44
N PHE A 61 31.62 18.97 -11.39
CA PHE A 61 32.68 19.79 -10.77
C PHE A 61 33.89 19.99 -11.67
N PRO A 62 34.45 18.97 -12.37
CA PRO A 62 35.61 19.13 -13.21
C PRO A 62 35.36 20.04 -14.43
N GLN A 63 34.12 20.11 -14.93
CA GLN A 63 33.74 20.88 -16.11
C GLN A 63 33.15 22.25 -15.77
N ASP A 64 33.01 22.57 -14.50
CA ASP A 64 32.41 23.82 -13.98
C ASP A 64 31.04 24.19 -14.58
N ILE A 65 30.20 23.18 -14.81
CA ILE A 65 28.87 23.34 -15.40
C ILE A 65 27.90 23.88 -14.36
N THR A 66 27.76 25.20 -14.29
CA THR A 66 26.90 25.88 -13.30
C THR A 66 25.43 25.44 -13.37
N VAL A 67 24.88 25.30 -14.57
CA VAL A 67 23.47 24.86 -14.77
C VAL A 67 23.26 23.45 -14.25
N GLY A 68 24.21 22.53 -14.47
CA GLY A 68 24.14 21.16 -13.96
C GLY A 68 24.13 21.08 -12.44
N LYS A 69 24.86 21.98 -11.76
CA LYS A 69 24.87 22.07 -10.28
C LYS A 69 23.51 22.47 -9.74
N TRP A 70 22.81 23.42 -10.38
CA TRP A 70 21.47 23.83 -10.00
C TRP A 70 20.42 22.73 -10.24
N ILE A 71 20.52 21.99 -11.35
CA ILE A 71 19.65 20.85 -11.64
C ILE A 71 19.85 19.75 -10.58
N SER A 72 21.09 19.42 -10.23
CA SER A 72 21.38 18.41 -9.23
C SER A 72 20.88 18.81 -7.84
N LEU A 73 20.97 20.09 -7.49
CA LEU A 73 20.41 20.62 -6.25
C LEU A 73 18.88 20.48 -6.23
N ALA A 74 18.21 20.82 -7.31
CA ALA A 74 16.76 20.68 -7.43
C ALA A 74 16.32 19.20 -7.32
N LEU A 75 17.04 18.28 -7.96
CA LEU A 75 16.80 16.84 -7.83
C LEU A 75 17.01 16.34 -6.40
N ALA A 76 18.05 16.80 -5.71
CA ALA A 76 18.30 16.46 -4.32
C ALA A 76 17.16 16.92 -3.40
N VAL A 77 16.66 18.15 -3.59
CA VAL A 77 15.52 18.68 -2.83
C VAL A 77 14.24 17.87 -3.11
N LEU A 78 13.95 17.56 -4.38
CA LEU A 78 12.80 16.72 -4.75
C LEU A 78 12.87 15.32 -4.13
N THR A 79 14.05 14.70 -4.14
CA THR A 79 14.27 13.40 -3.49
C THR A 79 14.02 13.47 -1.99
N LEU A 80 14.48 14.55 -1.34
CA LEU A 80 14.26 14.73 0.09
C LEU A 80 12.77 14.90 0.42
N LEU A 81 12.05 15.66 -0.40
CA LEU A 81 10.60 15.83 -0.26
C LEU A 81 9.86 14.49 -0.44
N ASP A 82 10.27 13.69 -1.41
CA ASP A 82 9.65 12.37 -1.66
C ASP A 82 9.90 11.39 -0.51
N ILE A 83 11.10 11.37 0.09
CA ILE A 83 11.42 10.54 1.27
C ILE A 83 10.49 10.87 2.44
N VAL A 84 10.18 12.15 2.64
CA VAL A 84 9.36 12.61 3.77
C VAL A 84 7.87 12.45 3.47
N ALA A 85 7.43 12.94 2.31
CA ALA A 85 6.01 12.99 1.95
C ALA A 85 5.48 11.67 1.40
N GLY A 86 6.29 10.91 0.66
CA GLY A 86 5.90 9.67 0.01
C GLY A 86 5.27 8.64 0.94
N PRO A 87 5.97 8.18 1.99
CA PRO A 87 5.43 7.20 2.93
C PRO A 87 4.19 7.70 3.66
N TYR A 88 4.15 8.99 4.00
CA TYR A 88 3.02 9.60 4.68
C TYR A 88 1.73 9.53 3.85
N PHE A 89 1.79 9.98 2.59
CA PHE A 89 0.63 9.95 1.70
C PHE A 89 0.19 8.53 1.37
N ARG A 90 1.12 7.61 1.13
CA ARG A 90 0.81 6.19 0.87
C ARG A 90 0.11 5.57 2.07
N TYR A 91 0.60 5.79 3.27
CA TYR A 91 0.00 5.26 4.49
C TYR A 91 -1.42 5.77 4.73
N TYR A 92 -1.66 7.07 4.55
CA TYR A 92 -2.96 7.68 4.80
C TYR A 92 -4.04 7.24 3.81
N ARG A 93 -3.65 6.96 2.57
CA ARG A 93 -4.57 6.57 1.49
C ARG A 93 -4.79 5.07 1.39
N TYR A 94 -3.91 4.27 1.97
CA TYR A 94 -4.04 2.82 1.91
C TYR A 94 -5.19 2.35 2.81
N ARG A 95 -6.19 1.75 2.20
CA ARG A 95 -7.33 1.15 2.90
C ARG A 95 -7.66 -0.17 2.24
N TYR A 96 -8.04 -1.15 3.03
CA TYR A 96 -8.48 -2.43 2.53
C TYR A 96 -9.73 -2.89 3.28
N SER A 97 -10.55 -3.66 2.60
CA SER A 97 -11.71 -4.34 3.17
C SER A 97 -11.78 -5.75 2.64
N ILE A 98 -12.09 -6.68 3.50
CA ILE A 98 -12.22 -8.09 3.17
C ILE A 98 -13.58 -8.53 3.65
N ASN A 99 -14.44 -8.90 2.70
CA ASN A 99 -15.76 -9.43 2.96
C ASN A 99 -15.83 -10.89 2.48
N ASP A 100 -16.91 -11.57 2.78
CA ASP A 100 -17.13 -12.97 2.38
C ASP A 100 -17.23 -13.16 0.86
N GLU A 101 -17.45 -12.09 0.09
CA GLU A 101 -17.63 -12.12 -1.36
C GLU A 101 -16.43 -11.55 -2.13
N CYS A 102 -15.76 -10.52 -1.58
CA CYS A 102 -14.69 -9.81 -2.29
C CYS A 102 -13.65 -9.21 -1.36
N ILE A 103 -12.46 -9.01 -1.93
CA ILE A 103 -11.38 -8.23 -1.37
C ILE A 103 -11.38 -6.89 -2.11
N ASP A 104 -11.49 -5.78 -1.38
CA ASP A 104 -11.44 -4.41 -1.90
C ASP A 104 -10.20 -3.72 -1.35
N ILE A 105 -9.30 -3.32 -2.22
CA ILE A 105 -8.05 -2.66 -1.87
C ILE A 105 -8.01 -1.30 -2.56
N ILE A 106 -7.82 -0.27 -1.78
CA ILE A 106 -7.60 1.10 -2.25
C ILE A 106 -6.16 1.47 -1.94
N GLU A 107 -5.37 1.66 -2.97
CA GLU A 107 -3.96 2.02 -2.86
C GLU A 107 -3.62 3.18 -3.81
N GLY A 108 -2.55 3.91 -3.52
CA GLY A 108 -2.00 4.91 -4.42
C GLY A 108 -1.31 6.04 -3.70
N TYR A 109 -0.42 6.71 -4.45
CA TYR A 109 0.30 7.90 -4.02
C TYR A 109 -0.28 9.15 -4.67
N LEU A 110 -0.04 9.36 -5.96
CA LEU A 110 -0.65 10.42 -6.78
C LEU A 110 -1.97 9.96 -7.41
N PHE A 111 -1.99 8.74 -7.92
CA PHE A 111 -3.18 8.13 -8.52
C PHE A 111 -3.73 7.08 -7.58
N VAL A 112 -5.02 7.16 -7.29
CA VAL A 112 -5.73 6.17 -6.46
C VAL A 112 -6.20 5.04 -7.36
N LYS A 113 -5.76 3.81 -7.08
CA LYS A 113 -6.22 2.59 -7.73
C LYS A 113 -7.08 1.82 -6.75
N ARG A 114 -8.28 1.47 -7.15
CA ARG A 114 -9.15 0.57 -6.43
C ARG A 114 -9.19 -0.79 -7.12
N SER A 115 -8.88 -1.83 -6.40
CA SER A 115 -8.88 -3.21 -6.92
C SER A 115 -9.89 -4.03 -6.14
N ILE A 116 -10.94 -4.48 -6.82
CA ILE A 116 -11.97 -5.35 -6.26
C ILE A 116 -11.78 -6.73 -6.83
N VAL A 117 -11.55 -7.72 -5.97
CA VAL A 117 -11.29 -9.11 -6.33
C VAL A 117 -12.36 -10.00 -5.73
N PRO A 118 -13.26 -10.60 -6.54
CA PRO A 118 -14.17 -11.63 -6.07
C PRO A 118 -13.40 -12.87 -5.59
N ILE A 119 -13.79 -13.42 -4.44
CA ILE A 119 -13.09 -14.59 -3.84
C ILE A 119 -13.18 -15.81 -4.76
N GLU A 120 -14.27 -15.97 -5.50
CA GLU A 120 -14.48 -17.05 -6.48
C GLU A 120 -13.46 -17.07 -7.63
N ARG A 121 -12.83 -15.93 -7.92
CA ARG A 121 -11.85 -15.78 -9.01
C ARG A 121 -10.40 -15.92 -8.54
N ILE A 122 -10.18 -16.26 -7.29
CA ILE A 122 -8.84 -16.45 -6.73
C ILE A 122 -8.32 -17.83 -7.14
N HIS A 123 -7.21 -17.84 -7.86
CA HIS A 123 -6.54 -19.07 -8.27
C HIS A 123 -5.39 -19.46 -7.34
N LYS A 124 -4.73 -18.47 -6.75
CA LYS A 124 -3.57 -18.69 -5.90
C LYS A 124 -3.50 -17.63 -4.80
N LEU A 125 -3.16 -18.08 -3.61
CA LEU A 125 -2.94 -17.23 -2.45
C LEU A 125 -1.52 -17.47 -1.93
N GLN A 126 -0.77 -16.40 -1.72
CA GLN A 126 0.60 -16.45 -1.21
C GLN A 126 0.80 -15.41 -0.13
N THR A 127 1.56 -15.75 0.89
CA THR A 127 2.07 -14.78 1.86
C THR A 127 3.57 -14.62 1.60
N ALA A 128 4.03 -13.38 1.42
CA ALA A 128 5.43 -13.06 1.18
C ALA A 128 5.93 -12.07 2.24
N LYS A 129 7.17 -12.25 2.66
CA LYS A 129 7.85 -11.39 3.64
C LYS A 129 9.23 -11.03 3.08
N GLY A 130 9.46 -9.74 2.85
CA GLY A 130 10.79 -9.23 2.50
C GLY A 130 11.70 -9.09 3.74
N PRO A 131 12.99 -8.78 3.56
CA PRO A 131 13.91 -8.63 4.68
C PRO A 131 13.49 -7.51 5.65
N PHE A 132 13.00 -6.39 5.14
CA PHE A 132 12.46 -5.30 5.96
C PHE A 132 11.11 -5.65 6.58
N ASP A 133 10.27 -6.38 5.84
CA ASP A 133 8.97 -6.82 6.32
C ASP A 133 9.14 -7.70 7.57
N GLN A 134 10.17 -8.54 7.62
CA GLN A 134 10.50 -9.38 8.77
C GLN A 134 10.92 -8.55 10.01
N ILE A 135 11.74 -7.52 9.82
CA ILE A 135 12.20 -6.65 10.93
C ILE A 135 11.01 -5.93 11.58
N PHE A 136 10.07 -5.44 10.76
CA PHE A 136 8.90 -4.69 11.25
C PHE A 136 7.68 -5.57 11.53
N LYS A 137 7.80 -6.91 11.39
CA LYS A 137 6.71 -7.88 11.57
C LYS A 137 5.48 -7.53 10.74
N VAL A 138 5.71 -7.19 9.49
CA VAL A 138 4.67 -6.99 8.46
C VAL A 138 4.82 -8.04 7.36
N ALA A 139 3.75 -8.29 6.63
CA ALA A 139 3.72 -9.25 5.53
C ALA A 139 2.90 -8.71 4.36
N LYS A 140 3.04 -9.37 3.22
CA LYS A 140 2.24 -9.12 2.02
C LYS A 140 1.41 -10.35 1.72
N VAL A 141 0.13 -10.15 1.44
CA VAL A 141 -0.75 -11.21 0.94
C VAL A 141 -0.95 -10.97 -0.55
N ILE A 142 -0.50 -11.91 -1.36
CA ILE A 142 -0.58 -11.84 -2.82
C ILE A 142 -1.70 -12.77 -3.26
N VAL A 143 -2.65 -12.21 -3.98
CA VAL A 143 -3.82 -12.90 -4.52
C VAL A 143 -3.72 -12.90 -6.03
N THR A 144 -3.55 -14.07 -6.62
CA THR A 144 -3.49 -14.24 -8.07
C THR A 144 -4.87 -14.58 -8.62
N THR A 145 -5.31 -13.82 -9.62
CA THR A 145 -6.56 -14.02 -10.36
C THR A 145 -6.28 -14.19 -11.84
N GLY A 146 -7.28 -14.55 -12.62
CA GLY A 146 -7.17 -14.59 -14.09
C GLY A 146 -6.86 -13.23 -14.75
N GLY A 147 -7.08 -12.12 -14.02
CA GLY A 147 -6.78 -10.76 -14.47
C GLY A 147 -5.43 -10.21 -13.98
N GLY A 148 -4.65 -10.99 -13.22
CA GLY A 148 -3.36 -10.59 -12.66
C GLY A 148 -3.29 -10.72 -11.14
N ASP A 149 -2.17 -10.25 -10.58
CA ASP A 149 -1.90 -10.30 -9.15
C ASP A 149 -2.37 -9.02 -8.46
N VAL A 150 -3.03 -9.19 -7.34
CA VAL A 150 -3.39 -8.11 -6.43
C VAL A 150 -2.70 -8.35 -5.09
N THR A 151 -1.98 -7.35 -4.61
CA THR A 151 -1.15 -7.48 -3.42
C THR A 151 -1.68 -6.59 -2.30
N LEU A 152 -2.05 -7.20 -1.19
CA LEU A 152 -2.31 -6.53 0.07
C LEU A 152 -0.98 -6.39 0.82
N SER A 153 -0.40 -5.19 0.84
CA SER A 153 0.94 -4.93 1.39
C SER A 153 0.89 -4.34 2.79
N PHE A 154 1.97 -4.55 3.55
CA PHE A 154 2.21 -3.91 4.85
C PHE A 154 1.18 -4.24 5.94
N VAL A 155 0.58 -5.41 5.88
CA VAL A 155 -0.31 -5.92 6.94
C VAL A 155 0.53 -6.52 8.06
N GLU A 156 0.09 -6.41 9.31
CA GLU A 156 0.76 -7.10 10.41
C GLU A 156 0.81 -8.60 10.16
N GLU A 157 1.93 -9.24 10.46
CA GLU A 157 2.19 -10.64 10.18
C GLU A 157 1.07 -11.56 10.66
N GLU A 158 0.62 -11.38 11.91
CA GLU A 158 -0.47 -12.16 12.49
C GLU A 158 -1.80 -11.96 11.75
N LYS A 159 -2.11 -10.72 11.37
CA LYS A 159 -3.30 -10.40 10.57
C LYS A 159 -3.20 -10.97 9.16
N ALA A 160 -2.03 -10.91 8.53
CA ALA A 160 -1.83 -11.46 7.19
C ALA A 160 -2.06 -12.99 7.18
N GLU A 161 -1.63 -13.69 8.22
CA GLU A 161 -1.88 -15.13 8.38
C GLU A 161 -3.37 -15.42 8.61
N GLN A 162 -4.03 -14.65 9.48
CA GLN A 162 -5.48 -14.77 9.70
C GLN A 162 -6.29 -14.52 8.44
N ILE A 163 -5.92 -13.49 7.66
CA ILE A 163 -6.54 -13.16 6.37
C ILE A 163 -6.33 -14.32 5.38
N ALA A 164 -5.10 -14.82 5.26
CA ALA A 164 -4.79 -15.92 4.37
C ALA A 164 -5.56 -17.19 4.73
N GLU A 165 -5.69 -17.51 6.02
CA GLU A 165 -6.43 -18.69 6.49
C GLU A 165 -7.94 -18.52 6.27
N SER A 166 -8.51 -17.37 6.55
CA SER A 166 -9.93 -17.10 6.32
C SER A 166 -10.30 -17.18 4.84
N LEU A 167 -9.49 -16.59 3.96
CA LEU A 167 -9.66 -16.67 2.51
C LEU A 167 -9.53 -18.10 1.99
N ARG A 168 -8.53 -18.86 2.48
CA ARG A 168 -8.34 -20.26 2.13
C ARG A 168 -9.56 -21.10 2.50
N ARG A 169 -10.11 -20.88 3.69
CA ARG A 169 -11.31 -21.57 4.15
C ARG A 169 -12.48 -21.28 3.22
N ARG A 170 -12.70 -20.00 2.90
CA ARG A 170 -13.80 -19.58 2.04
C ARG A 170 -13.68 -20.14 0.61
N ILE A 171 -12.48 -20.10 0.04
CA ILE A 171 -12.20 -20.73 -1.27
C ILE A 171 -12.54 -22.22 -1.24
N ASN A 172 -12.15 -22.95 -0.18
CA ASN A 172 -12.46 -24.37 -0.06
C ASN A 172 -13.96 -24.66 0.07
N GLU A 173 -14.72 -23.78 0.73
CA GLU A 173 -16.17 -23.87 0.82
C GLU A 173 -16.82 -23.71 -0.57
N ILE A 174 -16.44 -22.66 -1.31
CA ILE A 174 -16.93 -22.41 -2.66
C ILE A 174 -16.65 -23.60 -3.59
N VAL A 175 -15.43 -24.14 -3.55
CA VAL A 175 -15.06 -25.32 -4.36
C VAL A 175 -15.89 -26.55 -4.00
N LYS A 176 -16.21 -26.76 -2.72
CA LYS A 176 -17.08 -27.86 -2.28
C LYS A 176 -18.52 -27.66 -2.76
N GLU A 177 -19.05 -26.47 -2.66
CA GLU A 177 -20.39 -26.11 -3.14
C GLU A 177 -20.52 -26.38 -4.64
N GLN A 178 -19.56 -25.90 -5.44
CA GLN A 178 -19.53 -26.12 -6.90
C GLN A 178 -19.48 -27.61 -7.27
N ARG A 179 -18.66 -28.40 -6.57
CA ARG A 179 -18.59 -29.87 -6.80
C ARG A 179 -19.87 -30.58 -6.44
N SER A 180 -20.57 -30.12 -5.40
CA SER A 180 -21.84 -30.73 -4.98
C SER A 180 -22.98 -30.44 -5.96
N GLU A 181 -22.94 -29.30 -6.65
CA GLU A 181 -23.90 -28.91 -7.70
C GLU A 181 -23.65 -29.69 -9.00
N ASP A 182 -22.38 -29.85 -9.38
CA ASP A 182 -22.00 -30.55 -10.62
C ASP A 182 -22.28 -32.08 -10.51
N GLY A 183 -22.15 -32.64 -9.31
CA GLY A 183 -22.49 -34.05 -9.04
C GLY A 183 -24.00 -34.36 -8.98
N ARG A 184 -24.87 -33.35 -9.04
CA ARG A 184 -26.33 -33.48 -9.08
C ARG A 184 -26.93 -33.41 -10.48
N LYS A 185 -26.15 -33.08 -11.51
CA LYS A 185 -26.53 -33.10 -12.92
C LYS A 185 -26.14 -34.42 -13.56
#